data_c9961f9f608efa2d2171787690d48eaa
#
_entry.id   c9961f9f608efa2d2171787690d48eaa
#
_cell.length_a   1.000
_cell.length_b   1.000
_cell.length_c   1.000
_cell.angle_alpha   90.00
_cell.angle_beta   90.00
_cell.angle_gamma   90.00
#
_symmetry.space_group_name_H-M   'P 1'
#
loop_
_entity.id
_entity.type
_entity.pdbx_description
1 polymer ?
#
loop_
_entity_poly.entity_id
_entity_poly.type
_entity_poly.pdbx_seq_one_letter_code
_entity_poly.pdbx_strand_id
1 'polypeptide(L)'
;MDWVERAAQLRQWTRSGTRAPHKPLLFLYALSRFQRDADDELRYSAVEEDLRGLLAEYGPGNRTTPAYPFHHLVSDGVWEVRTERGPGSPGTGVGKLRATGAAGRLTPELRNALRREPSLLGRMARVLLDLNFPPSLHAELCDAVGLELEEAETGPLTAARRPRDRRMREMVLTAYEYQCAFCGYDGRIGAVPVGLEAAHVRWWAFDGPDEVENGLCLCSLHHKLFDKGVLGLGEGHGEAHRILVSQSFVGRSAAAREHVIALAGRPLIGPQPGVRPIAAAHRSWHTSQVFHGSPRTSSSGHHGSHDRHVSRDSRDSRLLPGGRAEM
;
A
#
# COMPACT_ATOMS: atom_id res chain seq x y z
N MET A 1 0.28 26.34 22.04
CA MET A 1 -0.45 25.15 21.51
C MET A 1 0.54 24.37 20.68
N ASP A 2 0.77 23.10 20.99
CA ASP A 2 1.67 22.26 20.20
C ASP A 2 0.93 21.68 18.98
N TRP A 3 1.28 22.19 17.81
CA TRP A 3 0.68 21.78 16.54
C TRP A 3 1.16 20.42 16.06
N VAL A 4 2.39 20.03 16.45
CA VAL A 4 2.94 18.71 16.12
C VAL A 4 2.20 17.63 16.92
N GLU A 5 1.97 17.88 18.21
CA GLU A 5 1.17 17.00 19.05
C GLU A 5 -0.27 16.91 18.54
N ARG A 6 -0.86 18.02 18.09
CA ARG A 6 -2.21 18.00 17.51
C ARG A 6 -2.29 17.19 16.22
N ALA A 7 -1.27 17.28 15.36
CA ALA A 7 -1.18 16.41 14.18
C ALA A 7 -1.05 14.94 14.54
N ALA A 8 -0.34 14.62 15.63
CA ALA A 8 -0.22 13.26 16.14
C ALA A 8 -1.52 12.72 16.74
N GLN A 9 -2.35 13.60 17.30
CA GLN A 9 -3.59 13.25 18.01
C GLN A 9 -4.86 13.46 17.15
N LEU A 10 -4.75 13.46 15.82
CA LEU A 10 -5.94 13.51 14.97
C LEU A 10 -6.96 12.47 15.43
N ARG A 11 -8.19 12.89 15.67
CA ARG A 11 -9.29 11.98 16.04
C ARG A 11 -9.59 11.02 14.91
N GLN A 12 -8.87 9.91 14.89
CA GLN A 12 -9.15 8.80 13.98
C GLN A 12 -10.24 7.94 14.62
N TRP A 13 -11.19 7.54 13.81
CA TRP A 13 -12.22 6.61 14.25
C TRP A 13 -11.60 5.21 14.36
N THR A 14 -11.07 4.90 15.54
CA THR A 14 -10.46 3.61 15.83
C THR A 14 -11.54 2.64 16.30
N ARG A 15 -12.16 1.92 15.39
CA ARG A 15 -12.89 0.71 15.72
C ARG A 15 -11.88 -0.44 15.61
N SER A 16 -11.43 -0.97 16.76
CA SER A 16 -10.67 -2.23 16.83
C SER A 16 -9.41 -2.28 15.94
N GLY A 17 -8.54 -1.26 15.99
CA GLY A 17 -7.29 -1.26 15.22
C GLY A 17 -7.45 -1.04 13.71
N THR A 18 -8.60 -0.52 13.27
CA THR A 18 -8.86 -0.21 11.86
C THR A 18 -8.06 1.02 11.43
N ARG A 19 -7.39 0.91 10.30
CA ARG A 19 -6.65 2.00 9.66
C ARG A 19 -7.61 3.04 9.10
N ALA A 20 -7.42 4.31 9.45
CA ALA A 20 -8.25 5.42 8.96
C ALA A 20 -7.39 6.61 8.48
N PRO A 21 -6.60 6.49 7.38
CA PRO A 21 -5.67 7.51 6.91
C PRO A 21 -6.35 8.70 6.22
N HIS A 22 -7.66 8.78 6.19
CA HIS A 22 -8.43 9.77 5.43
C HIS A 22 -8.12 11.21 5.86
N LYS A 23 -8.13 11.49 7.17
CA LYS A 23 -7.80 12.81 7.70
C LYS A 23 -6.31 13.15 7.55
N PRO A 24 -5.37 12.22 7.84
CA PRO A 24 -3.96 12.42 7.53
C PRO A 24 -3.69 12.76 6.06
N LEU A 25 -4.35 12.08 5.11
CA LEU A 25 -4.20 12.35 3.68
C LEU A 25 -4.68 13.76 3.29
N LEU A 26 -5.87 14.16 3.76
CA LEU A 26 -6.36 15.52 3.54
C LEU A 26 -5.44 16.55 4.19
N PHE A 27 -4.91 16.27 5.38
CA PHE A 27 -4.07 17.24 6.08
C PHE A 27 -2.71 17.39 5.39
N LEU A 28 -2.07 16.31 4.93
CA LEU A 28 -0.86 16.36 4.10
C LEU A 28 -1.10 17.16 2.81
N TYR A 29 -2.23 16.92 2.15
CA TYR A 29 -2.63 17.67 0.96
C TYR A 29 -2.81 19.17 1.28
N ALA A 30 -3.45 19.52 2.39
CA ALA A 30 -3.64 20.90 2.80
C ALA A 30 -2.32 21.61 3.18
N LEU A 31 -1.37 20.89 3.81
CA LEU A 31 -0.03 21.39 4.09
C LEU A 31 0.75 21.68 2.79
N SER A 32 0.65 20.79 1.81
CA SER A 32 1.26 20.99 0.49
C SER A 32 0.68 22.23 -0.23
N ARG A 33 -0.63 22.39 -0.19
CA ARG A 33 -1.27 23.57 -0.79
C ARG A 33 -0.85 24.86 -0.09
N PHE A 34 -0.78 24.86 1.24
CA PHE A 34 -0.26 25.97 2.03
C PHE A 34 1.21 26.28 1.71
N GLN A 35 2.05 25.28 1.48
CA GLN A 35 3.45 25.46 1.11
C GLN A 35 3.60 26.20 -0.22
N ARG A 36 2.69 25.96 -1.17
CA ARG A 36 2.68 26.62 -2.48
C ARG A 36 2.06 28.01 -2.43
N ASP A 37 0.94 28.13 -1.75
CA ASP A 37 0.20 29.38 -1.54
C ASP A 37 -0.47 29.36 -0.16
N ALA A 38 0.05 30.18 0.76
CA ALA A 38 -0.41 30.25 2.14
C ALA A 38 -1.85 30.75 2.30
N ASP A 39 -2.44 31.33 1.27
CA ASP A 39 -3.80 31.87 1.28
C ASP A 39 -4.79 31.06 0.44
N ASP A 40 -4.31 29.94 -0.17
CA ASP A 40 -5.14 29.06 -0.99
C ASP A 40 -6.32 28.47 -0.20
N GLU A 41 -7.49 28.50 -0.82
CA GLU A 41 -8.70 27.86 -0.32
C GLU A 41 -9.08 26.71 -1.24
N LEU A 42 -9.21 25.54 -0.66
CA LEU A 42 -9.52 24.30 -1.37
C LEU A 42 -11.03 24.20 -1.58
N ARG A 43 -11.54 24.65 -2.73
CA ARG A 43 -12.93 24.39 -3.11
C ARG A 43 -13.14 22.88 -3.26
N TYR A 44 -14.11 22.32 -2.54
CA TYR A 44 -14.37 20.89 -2.55
C TYR A 44 -14.51 20.32 -3.98
N SER A 45 -15.26 21.01 -4.85
CA SER A 45 -15.45 20.61 -6.24
C SER A 45 -14.18 20.58 -7.09
N ALA A 46 -13.17 21.39 -6.74
CA ALA A 46 -11.90 21.46 -7.44
C ALA A 46 -10.91 20.38 -6.98
N VAL A 47 -10.96 20.00 -5.70
CA VAL A 47 -10.00 19.06 -5.10
C VAL A 47 -10.57 17.65 -4.90
N GLU A 48 -11.85 17.44 -5.19
CA GLU A 48 -12.53 16.17 -4.96
C GLU A 48 -11.88 15.00 -5.70
N GLU A 49 -11.44 15.22 -6.94
CA GLU A 49 -10.83 14.16 -7.75
C GLU A 49 -9.43 13.80 -7.24
N ASP A 50 -8.61 14.80 -6.92
CA ASP A 50 -7.28 14.59 -6.33
C ASP A 50 -7.39 13.79 -5.03
N LEU A 51 -8.30 14.21 -4.14
CA LEU A 51 -8.53 13.53 -2.87
C LEU A 51 -9.09 12.10 -3.06
N ARG A 52 -9.91 11.89 -4.09
CA ARG A 52 -10.40 10.55 -4.44
C ARG A 52 -9.26 9.66 -4.90
N GLY A 53 -8.36 10.17 -5.73
CA GLY A 53 -7.14 9.47 -6.15
C GLY A 53 -6.27 9.07 -4.97
N LEU A 54 -5.95 10.02 -4.09
CA LEU A 54 -5.17 9.76 -2.88
C LEU A 54 -5.81 8.71 -1.96
N LEU A 55 -7.12 8.79 -1.76
CA LEU A 55 -7.85 7.82 -0.94
C LEU A 55 -7.91 6.43 -1.59
N ALA A 56 -7.99 6.37 -2.92
CA ALA A 56 -7.98 5.10 -3.64
C ALA A 56 -6.60 4.43 -3.61
N GLU A 57 -5.53 5.21 -3.62
CA GLU A 57 -4.16 4.71 -3.69
C GLU A 57 -3.56 4.40 -2.32
N TYR A 58 -3.78 5.27 -1.33
CA TYR A 58 -3.17 5.19 0.01
C TYR A 58 -4.16 4.89 1.13
N GLY A 59 -5.44 4.88 0.82
CA GLY A 59 -6.52 4.55 1.76
C GLY A 59 -6.64 3.04 2.00
N PRO A 60 -7.55 2.61 2.90
CA PRO A 60 -7.93 1.22 3.03
C PRO A 60 -8.75 0.78 1.82
N GLY A 61 -8.78 -0.53 1.53
CA GLY A 61 -9.52 -1.10 0.39
C GLY A 61 -11.01 -0.78 0.34
N ASN A 62 -11.60 -0.29 1.42
CA ASN A 62 -12.99 0.18 1.48
C ASN A 62 -13.09 1.61 0.92
N ARG A 63 -14.00 1.80 -0.04
CA ARG A 63 -14.20 3.11 -0.68
C ARG A 63 -14.71 4.14 0.32
N THR A 64 -13.88 5.13 0.63
CA THR A 64 -14.28 6.30 1.41
C THR A 64 -14.40 7.51 0.51
N THR A 65 -15.48 8.29 0.69
CA THR A 65 -15.65 9.54 -0.07
C THR A 65 -14.75 10.65 0.48
N PRO A 66 -14.15 11.50 -0.38
CA PRO A 66 -13.41 12.70 0.03
C PRO A 66 -14.20 13.66 0.93
N ALA A 67 -15.50 13.63 0.84
CA ALA A 67 -16.38 14.45 1.70
C ALA A 67 -16.24 14.12 3.18
N TYR A 68 -15.87 12.87 3.50
CA TYR A 68 -15.72 12.44 4.89
C TYR A 68 -14.58 13.17 5.61
N PRO A 69 -13.30 13.07 5.17
CA PRO A 69 -12.22 13.82 5.80
C PRO A 69 -12.42 15.34 5.68
N PHE A 70 -12.97 15.83 4.58
CA PHE A 70 -13.21 17.26 4.37
C PHE A 70 -14.12 17.87 5.45
N HIS A 71 -15.14 17.15 5.87
CA HIS A 71 -16.02 17.54 6.97
C HIS A 71 -15.39 17.30 8.35
N HIS A 72 -14.89 16.08 8.58
CA HIS A 72 -14.51 15.64 9.93
C HIS A 72 -13.18 16.20 10.44
N LEU A 73 -12.28 16.66 9.56
CA LEU A 73 -11.02 17.31 9.97
C LEU A 73 -11.27 18.63 10.73
N VAL A 74 -12.43 19.26 10.55
CA VAL A 74 -12.85 20.47 11.29
C VAL A 74 -12.81 20.23 12.81
N SER A 75 -13.23 19.04 13.26
CA SER A 75 -13.28 18.71 14.69
C SER A 75 -11.92 18.60 15.36
N ASP A 76 -10.83 18.53 14.58
CA ASP A 76 -9.46 18.44 15.10
C ASP A 76 -8.81 19.83 15.29
N GLY A 77 -9.51 20.91 14.88
CA GLY A 77 -9.06 22.30 15.09
C GLY A 77 -7.86 22.71 14.23
N VAL A 78 -7.59 21.98 13.15
CA VAL A 78 -6.54 22.29 12.16
C VAL A 78 -7.10 22.76 10.83
N TRP A 79 -8.38 22.57 10.63
CA TRP A 79 -9.10 22.77 9.37
C TRP A 79 -10.40 23.54 9.59
N GLU A 80 -10.72 24.48 8.74
CA GLU A 80 -12.00 25.16 8.70
C GLU A 80 -12.66 25.01 7.33
N VAL A 81 -13.98 25.00 7.33
CA VAL A 81 -14.80 24.96 6.11
C VAL A 81 -15.75 26.13 6.12
N ARG A 82 -15.89 26.80 4.98
CA ARG A 82 -16.92 27.82 4.74
C ARG A 82 -17.75 27.45 3.52
N THR A 83 -18.93 28.03 3.43
CA THR A 83 -19.81 27.93 2.28
C THR A 83 -20.21 29.34 1.83
N GLU A 84 -20.88 29.45 0.69
CA GLU A 84 -21.47 30.74 0.25
C GLU A 84 -22.45 31.33 1.28
N ARG A 85 -22.99 30.50 2.18
CA ARG A 85 -23.92 30.90 3.23
C ARG A 85 -23.23 31.29 4.55
N GLY A 86 -21.91 31.19 4.63
CA GLY A 86 -21.13 31.50 5.82
C GLY A 86 -20.23 30.37 6.31
N PRO A 87 -19.62 30.55 7.49
CA PRO A 87 -18.71 29.56 8.08
C PRO A 87 -19.44 28.28 8.49
N GLY A 88 -18.73 27.15 8.39
CA GLY A 88 -19.19 25.84 8.80
C GLY A 88 -19.36 24.85 7.64
N SER A 89 -19.17 23.57 7.95
CA SER A 89 -19.32 22.50 6.96
C SER A 89 -20.78 22.07 6.84
N PRO A 90 -21.30 21.87 5.62
CA PRO A 90 -22.69 21.43 5.41
C PRO A 90 -22.89 19.92 5.68
N GLY A 91 -21.86 19.20 6.18
CA GLY A 91 -21.86 17.77 6.45
C GLY A 91 -21.08 16.97 5.40
N THR A 92 -21.24 15.62 5.45
CA THR A 92 -20.50 14.67 4.60
C THR A 92 -21.15 14.37 3.25
N GLY A 93 -22.22 15.06 2.91
CA GLY A 93 -22.93 14.85 1.64
C GLY A 93 -22.18 15.52 0.47
N VAL A 94 -21.66 14.73 -0.46
CA VAL A 94 -20.94 15.22 -1.66
C VAL A 94 -21.76 16.28 -2.41
N GLY A 95 -23.04 16.00 -2.68
CA GLY A 95 -23.93 16.94 -3.36
C GLY A 95 -24.12 18.26 -2.60
N LYS A 96 -24.18 18.21 -1.27
CA LYS A 96 -24.28 19.42 -0.44
C LYS A 96 -23.00 20.24 -0.46
N LEU A 97 -21.82 19.61 -0.37
CA LEU A 97 -20.53 20.29 -0.43
C LEU A 97 -20.36 21.02 -1.77
N ARG A 98 -20.73 20.38 -2.88
CA ARG A 98 -20.71 20.99 -4.21
C ARG A 98 -21.73 22.13 -4.34
N ALA A 99 -22.98 21.89 -3.97
CA ALA A 99 -24.07 22.85 -4.13
C ALA A 99 -23.94 24.11 -3.25
N THR A 100 -23.22 24.03 -2.14
CA THR A 100 -23.00 25.18 -1.24
C THR A 100 -21.69 25.90 -1.49
N GLY A 101 -20.95 25.54 -2.55
CA GLY A 101 -19.62 26.11 -2.82
C GLY A 101 -18.65 25.91 -1.67
N ALA A 102 -18.74 24.76 -0.96
CA ALA A 102 -17.91 24.50 0.20
C ALA A 102 -16.41 24.61 -0.12
N ALA A 103 -15.70 25.42 0.64
CA ALA A 103 -14.26 25.62 0.56
C ALA A 103 -13.63 25.41 1.94
N GLY A 104 -12.48 24.76 1.97
CA GLY A 104 -11.77 24.49 3.20
C GLY A 104 -10.34 24.99 3.16
N ARG A 105 -9.76 25.23 4.33
CA ARG A 105 -8.36 25.64 4.48
C ARG A 105 -7.87 25.34 5.90
N LEU A 106 -6.56 25.44 6.10
CA LEU A 106 -6.00 25.40 7.45
C LEU A 106 -6.54 26.56 8.30
N THR A 107 -6.76 26.32 9.60
CA THR A 107 -7.27 27.37 10.51
C THR A 107 -6.33 28.60 10.54
N PRO A 108 -6.84 29.81 10.80
CA PRO A 108 -6.01 31.02 10.85
C PRO A 108 -4.85 30.90 11.86
N GLU A 109 -5.08 30.27 13.01
CA GLU A 109 -4.09 30.07 14.05
C GLU A 109 -2.94 29.17 13.56
N LEU A 110 -3.27 28.08 12.87
CA LEU A 110 -2.26 27.18 12.30
C LEU A 110 -1.49 27.85 11.17
N ARG A 111 -2.16 28.55 10.24
CA ARG A 111 -1.49 29.30 9.17
C ARG A 111 -0.53 30.35 9.71
N ASN A 112 -0.92 31.07 10.76
CA ASN A 112 -0.06 32.04 11.43
C ASN A 112 1.15 31.37 12.10
N ALA A 113 0.97 30.18 12.70
CA ALA A 113 2.07 29.41 13.27
C ALA A 113 3.06 28.96 12.18
N LEU A 114 2.56 28.42 11.07
CA LEU A 114 3.38 27.97 9.94
C LEU A 114 4.15 29.14 9.27
N ARG A 115 3.54 30.34 9.19
CA ARG A 115 4.25 31.54 8.67
C ARG A 115 5.36 32.01 9.60
N ARG A 116 5.18 31.89 10.93
CA ARG A 116 6.19 32.28 11.94
C ARG A 116 7.33 31.26 12.05
N GLU A 117 7.04 30.00 11.86
CA GLU A 117 7.98 28.90 12.00
C GLU A 117 7.83 27.95 10.80
N PRO A 118 8.53 28.20 9.68
CA PRO A 118 8.41 27.38 8.47
C PRO A 118 8.75 25.90 8.69
N SER A 119 9.72 25.58 9.54
CA SER A 119 10.09 24.20 9.90
C SER A 119 8.97 23.39 10.58
N LEU A 120 7.95 24.08 11.11
CA LEU A 120 6.78 23.44 11.72
C LEU A 120 6.02 22.58 10.69
N LEU A 121 5.94 23.03 9.44
CA LEU A 121 5.27 22.30 8.36
C LEU A 121 5.89 20.92 8.16
N GLY A 122 7.20 20.84 7.99
CA GLY A 122 7.90 19.58 7.81
C GLY A 122 7.79 18.65 9.01
N ARG A 123 7.88 19.19 10.23
CA ARG A 123 7.67 18.40 11.46
C ARG A 123 6.26 17.81 11.54
N MET A 124 5.24 18.59 11.22
CA MET A 124 3.84 18.10 11.19
C MET A 124 3.63 17.05 10.12
N ALA A 125 4.12 17.31 8.89
CA ALA A 125 4.05 16.36 7.79
C ALA A 125 4.74 15.03 8.15
N ARG A 126 5.92 15.11 8.76
CA ARG A 126 6.66 13.93 9.20
C ARG A 126 5.88 13.10 10.22
N VAL A 127 5.27 13.73 11.21
CA VAL A 127 4.42 13.03 12.20
C VAL A 127 3.24 12.36 11.52
N LEU A 128 2.56 13.02 10.58
CA LEU A 128 1.44 12.45 9.84
C LEU A 128 1.86 11.23 9.03
N LEU A 129 2.99 11.31 8.33
CA LEU A 129 3.55 10.20 7.56
C LEU A 129 3.91 9.02 8.47
N ASP A 130 4.71 9.31 9.47
CA ASP A 130 5.22 8.31 10.37
C ASP A 130 4.13 7.56 11.15
N LEU A 131 3.05 8.22 11.54
CA LEU A 131 1.97 7.61 12.32
C LEU A 131 0.95 6.84 11.48
N ASN A 132 0.94 7.04 10.15
CA ASN A 132 -0.15 6.52 9.33
C ASN A 132 0.30 5.67 8.14
N PHE A 133 1.60 5.74 7.77
CA PHE A 133 2.10 5.07 6.56
C PHE A 133 3.45 4.40 6.81
N PRO A 134 3.75 3.30 6.10
CA PRO A 134 5.08 2.71 6.15
C PRO A 134 6.09 3.61 5.44
N PRO A 135 7.38 3.62 5.85
CA PRO A 135 8.40 4.50 5.25
C PRO A 135 8.60 4.32 3.74
N SER A 136 8.36 3.11 3.24
CA SER A 136 8.43 2.79 1.81
C SER A 136 7.49 3.66 0.95
N LEU A 137 6.40 4.20 1.55
CA LEU A 137 5.43 5.05 0.87
C LEU A 137 5.65 6.55 1.09
N HIS A 138 6.52 6.98 2.03
CA HIS A 138 6.62 8.39 2.42
C HIS A 138 7.02 9.31 1.27
N ALA A 139 8.09 9.00 0.53
CA ALA A 139 8.55 9.83 -0.59
C ALA A 139 7.48 9.94 -1.67
N GLU A 140 6.91 8.80 -2.08
CA GLU A 140 5.89 8.75 -3.10
C GLU A 140 4.60 9.49 -2.70
N LEU A 141 4.22 9.40 -1.41
CA LEU A 141 3.07 10.14 -0.89
C LEU A 141 3.32 11.65 -0.87
N CYS A 142 4.54 12.09 -0.51
CA CYS A 142 4.93 13.49 -0.61
C CYS A 142 4.83 13.98 -2.05
N ASP A 143 5.36 13.23 -3.01
CA ASP A 143 5.26 13.55 -4.44
C ASP A 143 3.79 13.61 -4.89
N ALA A 144 2.97 12.64 -4.50
CA ALA A 144 1.57 12.57 -4.88
C ALA A 144 0.72 13.75 -4.36
N VAL A 145 1.00 14.24 -3.15
CA VAL A 145 0.34 15.44 -2.62
C VAL A 145 1.05 16.72 -3.06
N GLY A 146 2.25 16.63 -3.62
CA GLY A 146 3.09 17.75 -4.02
C GLY A 146 3.69 18.51 -2.84
N LEU A 147 4.13 17.80 -1.82
CA LEU A 147 4.73 18.33 -0.61
C LEU A 147 6.26 18.19 -0.69
N GLU A 148 6.98 19.29 -0.56
CA GLU A 148 8.43 19.31 -0.52
C GLU A 148 8.92 19.32 0.94
N LEU A 149 9.70 18.30 1.31
CA LEU A 149 10.32 18.20 2.63
C LEU A 149 11.84 18.32 2.49
N GLU A 150 12.46 19.20 3.24
CA GLU A 150 13.92 19.31 3.29
C GLU A 150 14.53 18.10 3.99
N GLU A 151 15.70 17.65 3.53
CA GLU A 151 16.41 16.49 4.12
C GLU A 151 16.73 16.70 5.61
N ALA A 152 16.99 17.93 6.04
CA ALA A 152 17.24 18.27 7.45
C ALA A 152 16.03 18.03 8.35
N GLU A 153 14.82 18.01 7.81
CA GLU A 153 13.57 17.72 8.55
C GLU A 153 13.34 16.21 8.74
N THR A 154 14.20 15.37 8.15
CA THR A 154 14.10 13.91 8.22
C THR A 154 14.70 13.29 9.51
N GLY A 155 15.18 14.11 10.45
CA GLY A 155 15.69 13.66 11.74
C GLY A 155 14.62 13.01 12.64
N PRO A 156 15.00 12.18 13.62
CA PRO A 156 14.04 11.55 14.51
C PRO A 156 13.28 12.60 15.32
N LEU A 157 11.97 12.66 15.18
CA LEU A 157 11.10 13.42 16.05
C LEU A 157 11.02 12.76 17.43
N THR A 158 11.34 13.56 18.40
CA THR A 158 11.49 13.32 19.84
C THR A 158 10.55 12.31 20.52
N ALA A 159 11.17 11.52 21.37
CA ALA A 159 10.86 11.15 22.77
C ALA A 159 9.57 10.39 23.15
N ALA A 160 8.54 10.26 22.34
CA ALA A 160 7.33 9.53 22.73
C ALA A 160 7.08 8.26 21.89
N ARG A 161 7.98 7.89 21.00
CA ARG A 161 7.83 6.74 20.10
C ARG A 161 8.80 5.63 20.44
N ARG A 162 8.29 4.40 20.46
CA ARG A 162 9.10 3.18 20.48
C ARG A 162 10.15 3.30 19.35
N PRO A 163 11.46 3.28 19.64
CA PRO A 163 12.49 3.32 18.62
C PRO A 163 12.38 2.05 17.76
N ARG A 164 12.51 2.20 16.44
CA ARG A 164 12.60 1.04 15.55
C ARG A 164 13.87 0.26 15.85
N ASP A 165 13.75 -1.05 15.98
CA ASP A 165 14.92 -1.90 16.14
C ASP A 165 15.62 -2.06 14.78
N ARG A 166 16.79 -1.43 14.63
CA ARG A 166 17.62 -1.57 13.42
C ARG A 166 18.03 -3.01 13.14
N ARG A 167 17.98 -3.87 14.15
CA ARG A 167 18.30 -5.30 14.04
C ARG A 167 17.21 -6.06 13.29
N MET A 168 15.96 -5.57 13.27
CA MET A 168 14.87 -6.24 12.56
C MET A 168 15.22 -6.54 11.10
N ARG A 169 15.84 -5.57 10.40
CA ARG A 169 16.24 -5.78 9.01
C ARG A 169 17.18 -6.99 8.87
N GLU A 170 18.20 -7.06 9.70
CA GLU A 170 19.16 -8.15 9.66
C GLU A 170 18.52 -9.49 10.04
N MET A 171 17.70 -9.51 11.09
CA MET A 171 16.97 -10.71 11.52
C MET A 171 16.07 -11.26 10.40
N VAL A 172 15.28 -10.39 9.76
CA VAL A 172 14.37 -10.79 8.69
C VAL A 172 15.14 -11.26 7.46
N LEU A 173 16.14 -10.50 6.99
CA LEU A 173 16.92 -10.92 5.82
C LEU A 173 17.62 -12.27 6.06
N THR A 174 18.17 -12.47 7.25
CA THR A 174 18.81 -13.75 7.63
C THR A 174 17.77 -14.88 7.69
N ALA A 175 16.62 -14.65 8.30
CA ALA A 175 15.54 -15.64 8.41
C ALA A 175 15.07 -16.15 7.04
N TYR A 176 15.07 -15.29 6.03
CA TYR A 176 14.70 -15.62 4.65
C TYR A 176 15.90 -15.93 3.74
N GLU A 177 17.09 -16.19 4.31
CA GLU A 177 18.31 -16.54 3.57
C GLU A 177 18.64 -15.51 2.47
N TYR A 178 18.28 -14.23 2.72
CA TYR A 178 18.44 -13.14 1.77
C TYR A 178 17.73 -13.37 0.43
N GLN A 179 16.51 -13.90 0.46
CA GLN A 179 15.66 -14.11 -0.70
C GLN A 179 14.31 -13.40 -0.51
N CYS A 180 13.79 -12.86 -1.61
CA CYS A 180 12.43 -12.28 -1.63
C CYS A 180 11.38 -13.36 -1.42
N ALA A 181 10.56 -13.25 -0.39
CA ALA A 181 9.51 -14.22 -0.06
C ALA A 181 8.46 -14.42 -1.17
N PHE A 182 8.30 -13.48 -2.09
CA PHE A 182 7.35 -13.59 -3.20
C PHE A 182 7.96 -14.20 -4.47
N CYS A 183 9.18 -13.83 -4.85
CA CYS A 183 9.75 -14.22 -6.14
C CYS A 183 11.10 -14.93 -6.06
N GLY A 184 11.69 -15.04 -4.87
CA GLY A 184 13.02 -15.67 -4.71
C GLY A 184 14.20 -14.81 -5.18
N TYR A 185 14.00 -13.52 -5.51
CA TYR A 185 15.10 -12.63 -5.86
C TYR A 185 16.13 -12.55 -4.74
N ASP A 186 17.42 -12.76 -5.05
CA ASP A 186 18.55 -12.86 -4.12
C ASP A 186 19.76 -12.04 -4.57
N GLY A 187 19.55 -10.99 -5.37
CA GLY A 187 20.62 -10.20 -6.01
C GLY A 187 21.62 -9.62 -5.03
N ARG A 188 22.92 -9.68 -5.40
CA ARG A 188 24.04 -9.22 -4.57
C ARG A 188 25.10 -8.52 -5.38
N ILE A 189 25.84 -7.62 -4.72
CA ILE A 189 27.13 -7.10 -5.21
C ILE A 189 28.21 -7.62 -4.25
N GLY A 190 28.97 -8.60 -4.69
CA GLY A 190 29.86 -9.36 -3.80
C GLY A 190 29.05 -10.08 -2.71
N ALA A 191 29.30 -9.78 -1.45
CA ALA A 191 28.57 -10.33 -0.31
C ALA A 191 27.37 -9.47 0.13
N VAL A 192 27.19 -8.29 -0.46
CA VAL A 192 26.16 -7.31 -0.01
C VAL A 192 24.86 -7.53 -0.79
N PRO A 193 23.73 -7.82 -0.13
CA PRO A 193 22.43 -7.93 -0.77
C PRO A 193 21.99 -6.58 -1.34
N VAL A 194 21.46 -6.57 -2.56
CA VAL A 194 20.97 -5.39 -3.26
C VAL A 194 19.51 -5.53 -3.58
N GLY A 195 18.73 -4.49 -3.31
CA GLY A 195 17.30 -4.46 -3.59
C GLY A 195 16.46 -5.38 -2.70
N LEU A 196 16.98 -5.80 -1.54
CA LEU A 196 16.25 -6.56 -0.52
C LEU A 196 16.01 -5.71 0.73
N GLU A 197 14.79 -5.75 1.22
CA GLU A 197 14.28 -4.95 2.31
C GLU A 197 13.47 -5.81 3.30
N ALA A 198 13.44 -5.40 4.57
CA ALA A 198 12.55 -6.00 5.56
C ALA A 198 11.23 -5.20 5.60
N ALA A 199 10.15 -5.86 5.21
CA ALA A 199 8.80 -5.31 5.23
C ALA A 199 8.06 -5.75 6.49
N HIS A 200 7.41 -4.83 7.20
CA HIS A 200 6.47 -5.18 8.26
C HIS A 200 5.15 -5.67 7.65
N VAL A 201 4.65 -6.81 8.09
CA VAL A 201 3.31 -7.30 7.69
C VAL A 201 2.22 -6.47 8.38
N ARG A 202 2.26 -6.36 9.70
CA ARG A 202 1.51 -5.33 10.42
C ARG A 202 2.43 -4.13 10.59
N TRP A 203 2.02 -3.02 10.04
CA TRP A 203 2.85 -1.81 10.03
C TRP A 203 3.22 -1.35 11.43
N TRP A 204 4.44 -0.91 11.58
CA TRP A 204 4.95 -0.35 12.83
C TRP A 204 4.10 0.84 13.33
N ALA A 205 3.56 1.66 12.41
CA ALA A 205 2.62 2.74 12.70
C ALA A 205 1.33 2.26 13.39
N PHE A 206 1.01 0.97 13.32
CA PHE A 206 -0.15 0.33 13.92
C PHE A 206 0.25 -0.77 14.92
N ASP A 207 1.28 -0.51 15.72
CA ASP A 207 1.81 -1.38 16.77
C ASP A 207 2.32 -2.75 16.25
N GLY A 208 2.78 -2.82 14.99
CA GLY A 208 3.47 -3.99 14.49
C GLY A 208 4.81 -4.18 15.20
N PRO A 209 5.09 -5.36 15.78
CA PRO A 209 6.36 -5.61 16.49
C PRO A 209 7.52 -5.74 15.51
N ASP A 210 8.75 -5.40 16.01
CA ASP A 210 10.00 -5.59 15.27
C ASP A 210 10.52 -7.04 15.48
N GLU A 211 9.75 -8.01 14.97
CA GLU A 211 9.95 -9.45 15.12
C GLU A 211 9.88 -10.14 13.75
N VAL A 212 10.57 -11.29 13.62
CA VAL A 212 10.57 -12.07 12.37
C VAL A 212 9.17 -12.55 12.01
N GLU A 213 8.33 -12.89 12.99
CA GLU A 213 6.93 -13.29 12.80
C GLU A 213 6.04 -12.17 12.26
N ASN A 214 6.53 -10.92 12.22
CA ASN A 214 5.91 -9.76 11.60
C ASN A 214 6.72 -9.22 10.41
N GLY A 215 7.74 -9.92 9.94
CA GLY A 215 8.68 -9.46 8.94
C GLY A 215 8.72 -10.35 7.69
N LEU A 216 8.78 -9.73 6.51
CA LEU A 216 9.04 -10.38 5.23
C LEU A 216 10.30 -9.82 4.60
N CYS A 217 11.18 -10.67 4.08
CA CYS A 217 12.23 -10.24 3.18
C CYS A 217 11.62 -10.08 1.78
N LEU A 218 11.62 -8.87 1.25
CA LEU A 218 11.04 -8.55 -0.05
C LEU A 218 12.03 -7.78 -0.92
N CYS A 219 11.99 -8.00 -2.23
CA CYS A 219 12.66 -7.07 -3.14
C CYS A 219 11.87 -5.75 -3.21
N SER A 220 12.52 -4.67 -3.60
CA SER A 220 11.95 -3.31 -3.60
C SER A 220 10.63 -3.22 -4.38
N LEU A 221 10.49 -3.95 -5.50
CA LEU A 221 9.22 -4.01 -6.23
C LEU A 221 8.10 -4.63 -5.38
N HIS A 222 8.35 -5.82 -4.82
CA HIS A 222 7.33 -6.54 -4.07
C HIS A 222 7.02 -5.88 -2.72
N HIS A 223 7.99 -5.23 -2.08
CA HIS A 223 7.75 -4.43 -0.88
C HIS A 223 6.76 -3.29 -1.17
N LYS A 224 7.01 -2.51 -2.23
CA LYS A 224 6.11 -1.43 -2.64
C LYS A 224 4.70 -1.94 -2.97
N LEU A 225 4.58 -3.04 -3.72
CA LEU A 225 3.29 -3.63 -4.07
C LEU A 225 2.55 -4.21 -2.86
N PHE A 226 3.28 -4.73 -1.87
CA PHE A 226 2.73 -5.23 -0.62
C PHE A 226 2.18 -4.09 0.23
N ASP A 227 2.95 -3.03 0.44
CA ASP A 227 2.50 -1.86 1.19
C ASP A 227 1.35 -1.10 0.52
N LYS A 228 1.25 -1.17 -0.81
CA LYS A 228 0.10 -0.64 -1.58
C LYS A 228 -1.10 -1.60 -1.64
N GLY A 229 -1.03 -2.75 -1.00
CA GLY A 229 -2.13 -3.72 -0.97
C GLY A 229 -2.43 -4.40 -2.30
N VAL A 230 -1.55 -4.32 -3.28
CA VAL A 230 -1.62 -5.11 -4.52
C VAL A 230 -1.32 -6.57 -4.25
N LEU A 231 -0.34 -6.82 -3.38
CA LEU A 231 0.03 -8.15 -2.88
C LEU A 231 -0.43 -8.31 -1.44
N GLY A 232 -0.72 -9.54 -1.06
CA GLY A 232 -1.14 -9.89 0.30
C GLY A 232 -0.83 -11.33 0.63
N LEU A 233 -1.22 -11.76 1.82
CA LEU A 233 -0.99 -13.08 2.36
C LEU A 233 -2.33 -13.77 2.65
N GLY A 234 -2.53 -14.94 2.06
CA GLY A 234 -3.67 -15.82 2.33
C GLY A 234 -3.26 -17.06 3.13
N GLU A 235 -4.26 -17.81 3.57
CA GLU A 235 -4.05 -19.11 4.17
C GLU A 235 -3.59 -20.12 3.12
N GLY A 236 -2.59 -20.90 3.48
CA GLY A 236 -2.10 -22.04 2.71
C GLY A 236 -2.40 -23.37 3.41
N HIS A 237 -1.70 -24.44 3.05
CA HIS A 237 -1.79 -25.72 3.74
C HIS A 237 -0.84 -25.73 4.95
N GLY A 238 -1.35 -26.11 6.12
CA GLY A 238 -0.60 -26.09 7.37
C GLY A 238 -0.22 -24.65 7.77
N GLU A 239 1.03 -24.44 8.15
CA GLU A 239 1.57 -23.12 8.50
C GLU A 239 2.02 -22.28 7.30
N ALA A 240 2.00 -22.85 6.08
CA ALA A 240 2.40 -22.13 4.89
C ALA A 240 1.39 -21.04 4.53
N HIS A 241 1.88 -19.96 3.94
CA HIS A 241 1.05 -18.88 3.40
C HIS A 241 0.99 -18.96 1.87
N ARG A 242 -0.08 -18.42 1.30
CA ARG A 242 -0.22 -18.20 -0.15
C ARG A 242 -0.15 -16.73 -0.49
N ILE A 243 0.39 -16.43 -1.66
CA ILE A 243 0.44 -15.07 -2.18
C ILE A 243 -0.93 -14.70 -2.73
N LEU A 244 -1.48 -13.62 -2.23
CA LEU A 244 -2.67 -13.00 -2.79
C LEU A 244 -2.27 -11.88 -3.75
N VAL A 245 -2.94 -11.79 -4.88
CA VAL A 245 -2.82 -10.69 -5.83
C VAL A 245 -4.20 -10.05 -6.00
N SER A 246 -4.27 -8.74 -5.83
CA SER A 246 -5.53 -7.99 -5.96
C SER A 246 -6.11 -8.08 -7.38
N GLN A 247 -7.42 -8.28 -7.50
CA GLN A 247 -8.13 -8.17 -8.78
C GLN A 247 -8.11 -6.74 -9.34
N SER A 248 -7.96 -5.74 -8.48
CA SER A 248 -7.88 -4.32 -8.87
C SER A 248 -6.56 -3.97 -9.57
N PHE A 249 -5.53 -4.79 -9.42
CA PHE A 249 -4.26 -4.57 -10.12
C PHE A 249 -4.41 -4.87 -11.62
N VAL A 250 -4.04 -3.92 -12.48
CA VAL A 250 -4.06 -4.06 -13.92
C VAL A 250 -2.65 -3.93 -14.47
N GLY A 251 -2.17 -4.97 -15.15
CA GLY A 251 -0.87 -4.98 -15.82
C GLY A 251 -0.96 -5.68 -17.18
N ARG A 252 -0.57 -4.99 -18.26
CA ARG A 252 -0.64 -5.51 -19.64
C ARG A 252 0.69 -6.01 -20.18
N SER A 253 1.81 -5.55 -19.63
CA SER A 253 3.15 -5.98 -20.04
C SER A 253 3.46 -7.41 -19.62
N ALA A 254 4.43 -8.05 -20.27
CA ALA A 254 4.95 -9.36 -19.86
C ALA A 254 5.48 -9.29 -18.42
N ALA A 255 6.27 -8.26 -18.10
CA ALA A 255 6.82 -8.07 -16.76
C ALA A 255 5.73 -7.97 -15.68
N ALA A 256 4.65 -7.21 -15.91
CA ALA A 256 3.54 -7.13 -14.94
C ALA A 256 2.84 -8.49 -14.75
N ARG A 257 2.73 -9.27 -15.83
CA ARG A 257 2.17 -10.63 -15.74
C ARG A 257 3.07 -11.58 -14.98
N GLU A 258 4.34 -11.62 -15.31
CA GLU A 258 5.32 -12.56 -14.74
C GLU A 258 5.65 -12.24 -13.28
N HIS A 259 5.93 -10.96 -12.99
CA HIS A 259 6.40 -10.57 -11.67
C HIS A 259 5.28 -10.26 -10.66
N VAL A 260 4.03 -10.11 -11.11
CA VAL A 260 2.93 -9.80 -10.20
C VAL A 260 1.77 -10.77 -10.36
N ILE A 261 1.13 -10.80 -11.56
CA ILE A 261 -0.12 -11.55 -11.73
C ILE A 261 0.09 -13.06 -11.56
N ALA A 262 1.21 -13.59 -12.08
CA ALA A 262 1.56 -15.00 -11.98
C ALA A 262 1.87 -15.49 -10.55
N LEU A 263 2.00 -14.58 -9.59
CA LEU A 263 2.19 -14.93 -8.19
C LEU A 263 0.89 -15.39 -7.51
N ALA A 264 -0.27 -15.09 -8.09
CA ALA A 264 -1.56 -15.40 -7.50
C ALA A 264 -1.70 -16.90 -7.13
N GLY A 265 -1.91 -17.16 -5.84
CA GLY A 265 -2.08 -18.51 -5.30
C GLY A 265 -0.79 -19.32 -5.15
N ARG A 266 0.36 -18.82 -5.57
CA ARG A 266 1.65 -19.50 -5.32
C ARG A 266 1.92 -19.57 -3.82
N PRO A 267 2.64 -20.61 -3.36
CA PRO A 267 3.13 -20.66 -1.99
C PRO A 267 4.12 -19.51 -1.75
N LEU A 268 4.04 -18.91 -0.57
CA LEU A 268 5.05 -17.98 -0.09
C LEU A 268 6.33 -18.75 0.23
N ILE A 269 7.49 -18.22 -0.13
CA ILE A 269 8.77 -18.72 0.36
C ILE A 269 8.85 -18.35 1.84
N GLY A 270 8.81 -19.39 2.70
CA GLY A 270 8.88 -19.23 4.16
C GLY A 270 10.29 -18.92 4.66
N PRO A 271 10.43 -18.58 5.94
CA PRO A 271 11.73 -18.48 6.57
C PRO A 271 12.39 -19.87 6.67
N GLN A 272 13.71 -19.88 6.94
CA GLN A 272 14.48 -21.10 7.12
C GLN A 272 13.91 -22.00 8.22
N PRO A 273 14.17 -23.34 8.17
CA PRO A 273 13.69 -24.28 9.18
C PRO A 273 14.06 -23.85 10.61
N GLY A 274 13.11 -23.98 11.53
CA GLY A 274 13.30 -23.59 12.95
C GLY A 274 12.96 -22.13 13.24
N VAL A 275 12.70 -21.29 12.24
CA VAL A 275 12.20 -19.94 12.41
C VAL A 275 10.67 -19.95 12.23
N ARG A 276 9.96 -19.28 13.13
CA ARG A 276 8.49 -19.22 13.04
C ARG A 276 8.04 -18.41 11.83
N PRO A 277 7.01 -18.87 11.12
CA PRO A 277 6.42 -18.14 10.00
C PRO A 277 5.65 -16.90 10.48
N ILE A 278 5.15 -16.11 9.53
CA ILE A 278 4.32 -14.94 9.81
C ILE A 278 3.12 -15.30 10.68
N ALA A 279 2.96 -14.60 11.80
CA ALA A 279 1.85 -14.83 12.71
C ALA A 279 0.49 -14.51 12.05
N ALA A 280 -0.51 -15.36 12.30
CA ALA A 280 -1.85 -15.23 11.73
C ALA A 280 -2.49 -13.86 12.02
N ALA A 281 -2.22 -13.28 13.18
CA ALA A 281 -2.73 -11.96 13.57
C ALA A 281 -2.18 -10.84 12.66
N HIS A 282 -0.90 -10.88 12.29
CA HIS A 282 -0.28 -9.88 11.41
C HIS A 282 -0.76 -10.05 9.98
N ARG A 283 -0.84 -11.29 9.47
CA ARG A 283 -1.45 -11.60 8.19
C ARG A 283 -2.88 -11.06 8.09
N SER A 284 -3.73 -11.37 9.07
CA SER A 284 -5.12 -10.93 9.10
C SER A 284 -5.24 -9.41 9.13
N TRP A 285 -4.37 -8.75 9.88
CA TRP A 285 -4.31 -7.30 9.91
C TRP A 285 -4.00 -6.74 8.52
N HIS A 286 -2.95 -7.22 7.84
CA HIS A 286 -2.59 -6.75 6.49
C HIS A 286 -3.73 -6.99 5.50
N THR A 287 -4.32 -8.18 5.50
CA THR A 287 -5.42 -8.52 4.60
C THR A 287 -6.65 -7.63 4.81
N SER A 288 -6.95 -7.24 6.06
CA SER A 288 -8.12 -6.42 6.36
C SER A 288 -7.86 -4.91 6.24
N GLN A 289 -6.62 -4.44 6.42
CA GLN A 289 -6.30 -3.02 6.53
C GLN A 289 -5.53 -2.46 5.33
N VAL A 290 -4.83 -3.31 4.59
CA VAL A 290 -3.94 -2.89 3.50
C VAL A 290 -4.37 -3.49 2.16
N PHE A 291 -4.66 -4.79 2.10
CA PHE A 291 -4.96 -5.47 0.84
C PHE A 291 -6.20 -4.90 0.14
N HIS A 292 -6.12 -4.64 -1.16
CA HIS A 292 -7.18 -4.00 -1.94
C HIS A 292 -8.08 -5.00 -2.66
N GLY A 293 -9.39 -4.91 -2.40
CA GLY A 293 -10.43 -5.66 -3.12
C GLY A 293 -10.40 -7.16 -2.86
N SER A 294 -10.79 -7.94 -3.86
CA SER A 294 -10.80 -9.40 -3.79
C SER A 294 -9.53 -10.00 -4.38
N PRO A 295 -9.05 -11.15 -3.87
CA PRO A 295 -7.92 -11.84 -4.45
C PRO A 295 -8.27 -12.43 -5.83
N ARG A 296 -7.30 -12.44 -6.74
CA ARG A 296 -7.39 -13.17 -8.00
C ARG A 296 -7.49 -14.67 -7.74
N THR A 297 -8.34 -15.35 -8.47
CA THR A 297 -8.31 -16.80 -8.54
C THR A 297 -7.02 -17.23 -9.24
N SER A 298 -6.29 -18.21 -8.67
CA SER A 298 -5.18 -18.84 -9.37
C SER A 298 -5.72 -19.47 -10.66
N SER A 299 -5.17 -19.10 -11.81
CA SER A 299 -5.37 -19.89 -13.01
C SER A 299 -4.71 -21.25 -12.76
N SER A 300 -5.50 -22.23 -12.30
CA SER A 300 -5.09 -23.63 -12.35
C SER A 300 -4.78 -23.92 -13.81
N GLY A 301 -3.48 -24.07 -14.14
CA GLY A 301 -3.05 -24.50 -15.46
C GLY A 301 -3.74 -25.82 -15.79
N HIS A 302 -4.67 -25.78 -16.72
CA HIS A 302 -5.05 -26.94 -17.47
C HIS A 302 -3.80 -27.37 -18.26
N HIS A 303 -2.98 -28.20 -17.65
CA HIS A 303 -2.14 -29.10 -18.41
C HIS A 303 -3.11 -30.11 -19.06
N GLY A 304 -3.63 -29.70 -20.22
CA GLY A 304 -4.25 -30.63 -21.13
C GLY A 304 -3.19 -31.65 -21.55
N SER A 305 -3.23 -32.79 -20.92
CA SER A 305 -2.59 -34.00 -21.45
C SER A 305 -3.21 -34.28 -22.82
N HIS A 306 -2.54 -33.81 -23.87
CA HIS A 306 -2.77 -34.35 -25.20
C HIS A 306 -2.26 -35.80 -25.22
N ASP A 307 -3.09 -36.73 -24.72
CA ASP A 307 -3.02 -38.11 -25.08
C ASP A 307 -3.32 -38.23 -26.57
N ARG A 308 -2.27 -38.27 -27.37
CA ARG A 308 -2.37 -38.73 -28.75
C ARG A 308 -2.62 -40.25 -28.72
N HIS A 309 -3.87 -40.64 -28.73
CA HIS A 309 -4.29 -41.95 -29.07
C HIS A 309 -3.84 -42.26 -30.52
N VAL A 310 -2.72 -42.97 -30.64
CA VAL A 310 -2.35 -43.60 -31.90
C VAL A 310 -3.23 -44.83 -32.01
N SER A 311 -4.32 -44.74 -32.74
CA SER A 311 -5.10 -45.88 -33.20
C SER A 311 -4.27 -46.66 -34.21
N ARG A 312 -3.78 -47.84 -33.77
CA ARG A 312 -3.35 -48.91 -34.68
C ARG A 312 -4.61 -49.56 -35.21
N ASP A 313 -4.92 -49.32 -36.48
CA ASP A 313 -5.87 -50.14 -37.22
C ASP A 313 -5.10 -51.12 -38.08
N SER A 314 -5.18 -52.38 -37.70
CA SER A 314 -4.72 -53.56 -38.41
C SER A 314 -5.90 -54.09 -39.23
N ARG A 315 -5.75 -54.14 -40.54
CA ARG A 315 -6.43 -55.08 -41.47
C ARG A 315 -5.61 -55.12 -42.74
N ASP A 316 -4.88 -56.20 -42.90
CA ASP A 316 -5.23 -57.49 -43.51
C ASP A 316 -5.38 -57.47 -45.04
N SER A 317 -4.38 -58.16 -45.60
CA SER A 317 -4.40 -59.03 -46.79
C SER A 317 -5.30 -58.71 -47.99
N ARG A 318 -4.70 -58.61 -49.20
CA ARG A 318 -4.81 -59.64 -50.25
C ARG A 318 -4.06 -59.28 -51.54
N LEU A 319 -3.07 -60.17 -51.91
CA LEU A 319 -2.87 -60.81 -53.22
C LEU A 319 -2.91 -59.96 -54.52
N LEU A 320 -1.74 -59.85 -55.07
CA LEU A 320 -1.25 -60.08 -56.49
C LEU A 320 -2.26 -60.36 -57.60
N PRO A 321 -1.93 -60.31 -58.97
CA PRO A 321 -0.65 -60.06 -59.60
C PRO A 321 -0.79 -59.33 -61.00
N GLY A 322 0.33 -58.97 -61.62
CA GLY A 322 0.50 -59.10 -63.06
C GLY A 322 0.64 -57.86 -63.91
N GLY A 323 1.71 -57.84 -64.68
CA GLY A 323 1.74 -57.26 -66.05
C GLY A 323 2.79 -56.15 -66.26
N ARG A 324 4.01 -56.52 -66.67
CA ARG A 324 4.70 -56.20 -67.93
C ARG A 324 4.31 -54.85 -68.57
N ALA A 325 5.16 -54.04 -69.03
CA ALA A 325 6.34 -54.07 -69.87
C ALA A 325 6.54 -52.69 -70.49
N GLU A 326 7.79 -52.38 -70.84
CA GLU A 326 8.29 -51.60 -72.00
C GLU A 326 7.86 -50.11 -72.08
N MET A 327 8.72 -49.24 -72.12
CA MET A 327 9.95 -48.90 -72.87
C MET A 327 10.71 -47.82 -72.11
#